data_5a8567717645a47442f32386494491bd
#
_entry.id   5a8567717645a47442f32386494491bd
#
_cell.length_a   1.000
_cell.length_b   1.000
_cell.length_c   1.000
_cell.angle_alpha   90.00
_cell.angle_beta   90.00
_cell.angle_gamma   90.00
#
_symmetry.space_group_name_H-M   'P 1'
#
loop_
_entity.id
_entity.type
_entity.pdbx_description
1 polymer ?
#
loop_
_entity_poly.entity_id
_entity_poly.type
_entity_poly.pdbx_seq_one_letter_code
_entity_poly.pdbx_strand_id
1 'polypeptide(L)'
;MKYLFSACLALSLLFSATAHAEPIVIKFSHVVAEDTPKGRGALLFQRLVAERLRGAVKVEVYANSSLFGDADEMAALQRGEVQMLAPSLAKFGPLGVKEFEVFDLPFIFNGYDDLHKVTTGAVGKQLLAKLEPKGIRGLAFWDNGFKSFSANSPIKTPADLKGKKMRIQSSKVLEEQMRSVGSMPQVMAFSEVYQALQTGVVDGTENPISNLYTQKMHEVQKHLTLTDHGYLGYAVIVNKKFWDGMPADIRKQLDDAMEQSTRYANQIAKVENDNSLEAVKKSGKTTVYVPTKEERLAFKKAMVPVHQKMESRVGKETIQAVYRDIGFKPDSL
;
A
#
# COMPACT_ATOMS: atom_id res chain seq x y z
N MET A 1 -71.21 3.35 -58.67
CA MET A 1 -69.96 2.69 -58.51
C MET A 1 -68.93 3.72 -58.07
N LYS A 2 -68.63 3.77 -56.80
CA LYS A 2 -67.63 4.69 -56.24
C LYS A 2 -66.64 3.86 -55.35
N TYR A 3 -65.43 3.75 -55.77
CA TYR A 3 -64.40 3.07 -55.06
C TYR A 3 -63.81 4.04 -54.03
N LEU A 4 -63.88 3.72 -52.72
CA LEU A 4 -63.20 4.39 -51.63
C LEU A 4 -61.87 3.68 -51.44
N PHE A 5 -60.78 4.37 -51.71
CA PHE A 5 -59.44 3.96 -51.34
C PHE A 5 -59.14 4.39 -49.88
N SER A 6 -59.04 3.43 -48.96
CA SER A 6 -58.53 3.68 -47.61
C SER A 6 -57.01 3.57 -47.63
N ALA A 7 -56.37 4.68 -47.42
CA ALA A 7 -54.90 4.71 -47.18
C ALA A 7 -54.66 4.46 -45.69
N CYS A 8 -54.15 3.27 -45.34
CA CYS A 8 -53.57 2.98 -44.00
C CYS A 8 -52.19 3.59 -43.91
N LEU A 9 -52.07 4.68 -43.16
CA LEU A 9 -50.81 5.30 -42.82
C LEU A 9 -50.21 4.50 -41.63
N ALA A 10 -49.25 3.58 -41.91
CA ALA A 10 -48.50 2.86 -40.92
C ALA A 10 -47.45 3.80 -40.29
N LEU A 11 -47.74 4.30 -39.09
CA LEU A 11 -46.82 5.10 -38.30
C LEU A 11 -45.82 4.14 -37.66
N SER A 12 -44.65 3.93 -38.28
CA SER A 12 -43.54 3.16 -37.73
C SER A 12 -42.89 3.96 -36.61
N LEU A 13 -43.25 3.69 -35.38
CA LEU A 13 -42.54 4.15 -34.17
C LEU A 13 -41.19 3.47 -34.15
N LEU A 14 -40.17 4.17 -34.65
CA LEU A 14 -38.76 3.83 -34.41
C LEU A 14 -38.47 4.01 -32.90
N PHE A 15 -38.67 2.94 -32.11
CA PHE A 15 -38.03 2.84 -30.79
C PHE A 15 -36.51 2.78 -31.00
N SER A 16 -35.88 3.93 -30.96
CA SER A 16 -34.40 3.97 -30.77
C SER A 16 -34.12 3.39 -29.40
N ALA A 17 -33.91 2.07 -29.34
CA ALA A 17 -33.28 1.46 -28.17
C ALA A 17 -31.90 2.09 -28.03
N THR A 18 -31.76 3.03 -27.11
CA THR A 18 -30.45 3.48 -26.66
C THR A 18 -29.76 2.26 -26.06
N ALA A 19 -28.93 1.59 -26.86
CA ALA A 19 -28.06 0.57 -26.39
C ALA A 19 -27.15 1.26 -25.34
N HIS A 20 -27.48 1.10 -24.05
CA HIS A 20 -26.57 1.47 -23.00
C HIS A 20 -25.38 0.49 -23.12
N ALA A 21 -24.23 1.00 -23.53
CA ALA A 21 -23.01 0.21 -23.49
C ALA A 21 -22.83 -0.29 -22.04
N GLU A 22 -22.44 -1.54 -21.89
CA GLU A 22 -22.14 -2.07 -20.55
C GLU A 22 -21.04 -1.23 -19.90
N PRO A 23 -21.14 -0.95 -18.59
CA PRO A 23 -20.17 -0.14 -17.91
C PRO A 23 -18.79 -0.82 -17.91
N ILE A 24 -17.73 -0.04 -18.06
CA ILE A 24 -16.38 -0.51 -17.83
C ILE A 24 -16.24 -0.83 -16.35
N VAL A 25 -15.96 -2.09 -16.00
CA VAL A 25 -15.81 -2.51 -14.60
C VAL A 25 -14.34 -2.46 -14.21
N ILE A 26 -14.04 -1.76 -13.12
CA ILE A 26 -12.73 -1.70 -12.48
C ILE A 26 -12.84 -2.44 -11.14
N LYS A 27 -12.33 -3.67 -11.07
CA LYS A 27 -12.14 -4.36 -9.80
C LYS A 27 -10.88 -3.81 -9.13
N PHE A 28 -11.05 -3.18 -7.97
CA PHE A 28 -9.98 -2.62 -7.17
C PHE A 28 -9.81 -3.47 -5.90
N SER A 29 -8.78 -4.30 -5.85
CA SER A 29 -8.51 -5.20 -4.73
C SER A 29 -7.38 -4.69 -3.83
N HIS A 30 -7.51 -4.92 -2.53
CA HIS A 30 -6.45 -4.65 -1.56
C HIS A 30 -6.55 -5.55 -0.31
N VAL A 31 -5.43 -5.70 0.42
CA VAL A 31 -5.31 -6.69 1.50
C VAL A 31 -5.65 -6.16 2.90
N VAL A 32 -5.91 -4.86 3.07
CA VAL A 32 -6.20 -4.24 4.37
C VAL A 32 -7.69 -3.97 4.56
N ALA A 33 -8.09 -3.61 5.78
CA ALA A 33 -9.47 -3.25 6.11
C ALA A 33 -9.90 -1.93 5.43
N GLU A 34 -11.20 -1.72 5.26
CA GLU A 34 -11.78 -0.53 4.63
C GLU A 34 -11.53 0.76 5.43
N ASP A 35 -11.42 0.65 6.74
CA ASP A 35 -11.21 1.76 7.68
C ASP A 35 -9.73 2.19 7.83
N THR A 36 -8.83 1.59 7.05
CA THR A 36 -7.45 2.07 6.92
C THR A 36 -7.35 3.25 5.95
N PRO A 37 -6.25 4.04 5.97
CA PRO A 37 -6.03 5.12 4.99
C PRO A 37 -6.21 4.66 3.55
N LYS A 38 -5.61 3.51 3.19
CA LYS A 38 -5.76 2.90 1.86
C LYS A 38 -7.19 2.49 1.54
N GLY A 39 -7.87 1.82 2.47
CA GLY A 39 -9.26 1.40 2.29
C GLY A 39 -10.19 2.59 2.05
N ARG A 40 -10.06 3.63 2.87
CA ARG A 40 -10.83 4.89 2.70
C ARG A 40 -10.49 5.61 1.39
N GLY A 41 -9.23 5.59 0.96
CA GLY A 41 -8.81 6.13 -0.33
C GLY A 41 -9.47 5.39 -1.50
N ALA A 42 -9.54 4.05 -1.45
CA ALA A 42 -10.18 3.22 -2.46
C ALA A 42 -11.70 3.48 -2.54
N LEU A 43 -12.37 3.58 -1.38
CA LEU A 43 -13.81 3.91 -1.32
C LEU A 43 -14.10 5.34 -1.81
N LEU A 44 -13.21 6.31 -1.55
CA LEU A 44 -13.35 7.65 -2.12
C LEU A 44 -13.21 7.62 -3.64
N PHE A 45 -12.22 6.88 -4.17
CA PHE A 45 -12.07 6.71 -5.61
C PHE A 45 -13.33 6.12 -6.24
N GLN A 46 -13.87 5.05 -5.67
CA GLN A 46 -15.13 4.43 -6.11
C GLN A 46 -16.26 5.45 -6.18
N ARG A 47 -16.46 6.24 -5.12
CA ARG A 47 -17.52 7.26 -5.06
C ARG A 47 -17.33 8.36 -6.11
N LEU A 48 -16.12 8.91 -6.24
CA LEU A 48 -15.83 9.96 -7.21
C LEU A 48 -16.04 9.49 -8.65
N VAL A 49 -15.69 8.25 -8.96
CA VAL A 49 -15.93 7.66 -10.29
C VAL A 49 -17.43 7.50 -10.54
N ALA A 50 -18.18 7.00 -9.57
CA ALA A 50 -19.64 6.85 -9.71
C ALA A 50 -20.35 8.19 -9.93
N GLU A 51 -19.93 9.24 -9.24
CA GLU A 51 -20.48 10.59 -9.37
C GLU A 51 -20.17 11.22 -10.74
N ARG A 52 -18.95 11.04 -11.26
CA ARG A 52 -18.48 11.72 -12.47
C ARG A 52 -18.82 10.97 -13.75
N LEU A 53 -18.71 9.65 -13.74
CA LEU A 53 -18.85 8.81 -14.93
C LEU A 53 -20.20 8.10 -15.04
N ARG A 54 -21.13 8.34 -14.11
CA ARG A 54 -22.59 8.02 -14.12
C ARG A 54 -22.97 6.79 -14.96
N GLY A 55 -22.43 5.63 -14.61
CA GLY A 55 -22.72 4.36 -15.26
C GLY A 55 -21.85 4.00 -16.46
N ALA A 56 -20.98 4.90 -16.96
CA ALA A 56 -19.98 4.53 -17.95
C ALA A 56 -18.84 3.69 -17.34
N VAL A 57 -18.51 3.92 -16.06
CA VAL A 57 -17.51 3.16 -15.30
C VAL A 57 -18.08 2.76 -13.95
N LYS A 58 -17.84 1.52 -13.53
CA LYS A 58 -18.17 0.99 -12.21
C LYS A 58 -16.89 0.54 -11.53
N VAL A 59 -16.57 1.10 -10.35
CA VAL A 59 -15.48 0.62 -9.51
C VAL A 59 -16.05 -0.31 -8.44
N GLU A 60 -15.48 -1.49 -8.31
CA GLU A 60 -15.81 -2.48 -7.29
C GLU A 60 -14.60 -2.65 -6.37
N VAL A 61 -14.72 -2.24 -5.09
CA VAL A 61 -13.64 -2.35 -4.11
C VAL A 61 -13.74 -3.66 -3.36
N TYR A 62 -12.63 -4.38 -3.30
CA TYR A 62 -12.48 -5.66 -2.60
C TYR A 62 -11.39 -5.53 -1.54
N ALA A 63 -11.81 -5.33 -0.29
CA ALA A 63 -10.94 -5.17 0.87
C ALA A 63 -10.57 -6.53 1.52
N ASN A 64 -9.64 -6.50 2.49
CA ASN A 64 -9.29 -7.65 3.33
C ASN A 64 -8.92 -8.93 2.55
N SER A 65 -8.22 -8.80 1.43
CA SER A 65 -7.85 -9.94 0.57
C SER A 65 -9.06 -10.75 0.06
N SER A 66 -10.25 -10.15 -0.03
CA SER A 66 -11.49 -10.86 -0.38
C SER A 66 -11.54 -11.31 -1.84
N LEU A 67 -10.77 -10.70 -2.73
CA LEU A 67 -10.65 -11.12 -4.14
C LEU A 67 -9.29 -11.78 -4.41
N PHE A 68 -8.20 -11.07 -4.09
CA PHE A 68 -6.83 -11.58 -4.20
C PHE A 68 -6.03 -11.18 -2.96
N GLY A 69 -5.15 -12.08 -2.51
CA GLY A 69 -4.23 -11.86 -1.40
C GLY A 69 -2.82 -11.51 -1.87
N ASP A 70 -1.91 -11.39 -0.90
CA ASP A 70 -0.51 -11.00 -1.13
C ASP A 70 0.24 -11.92 -2.10
N ALA A 71 -0.10 -13.22 -2.15
CA ALA A 71 0.57 -14.18 -2.99
C ALA A 71 0.20 -14.04 -4.48
N ASP A 72 -1.04 -13.64 -4.77
CA ASP A 72 -1.66 -13.79 -6.09
C ASP A 72 -1.95 -12.47 -6.79
N GLU A 73 -2.14 -11.38 -6.03
CA GLU A 73 -2.67 -10.12 -6.56
C GLU A 73 -1.88 -9.54 -7.75
N MET A 74 -0.53 -9.59 -7.69
CA MET A 74 0.31 -9.03 -8.75
C MET A 74 0.19 -9.83 -10.06
N ALA A 75 0.18 -11.17 -9.97
CA ALA A 75 -0.01 -12.03 -11.12
C ALA A 75 -1.43 -11.90 -11.70
N ALA A 76 -2.45 -11.79 -10.84
CA ALA A 76 -3.84 -11.56 -11.26
C ALA A 76 -4.00 -10.22 -12.01
N LEU A 77 -3.34 -9.15 -11.53
CA LEU A 77 -3.32 -7.88 -12.24
C LEU A 77 -2.70 -8.01 -13.64
N GLN A 78 -1.54 -8.66 -13.74
CA GLN A 78 -0.86 -8.85 -15.02
C GLN A 78 -1.70 -9.65 -16.02
N ARG A 79 -2.45 -10.66 -15.55
CA ARG A 79 -3.40 -11.43 -16.39
C ARG A 79 -4.70 -10.69 -16.71
N GLY A 80 -4.98 -9.56 -16.03
CA GLY A 80 -6.21 -8.77 -16.22
C GLY A 80 -7.42 -9.32 -15.47
N GLU A 81 -7.25 -10.25 -14.53
CA GLU A 81 -8.31 -10.79 -13.67
C GLU A 81 -8.82 -9.77 -12.65
N VAL A 82 -7.95 -8.84 -12.27
CA VAL A 82 -8.23 -7.63 -11.52
C VAL A 82 -7.63 -6.44 -12.26
N GLN A 83 -8.30 -5.28 -12.26
CA GLN A 83 -7.89 -4.12 -13.02
C GLN A 83 -6.98 -3.20 -12.24
N MET A 84 -7.20 -3.08 -10.91
CA MET A 84 -6.49 -2.13 -10.06
C MET A 84 -6.13 -2.74 -8.71
N LEU A 85 -4.94 -2.41 -8.22
CA LEU A 85 -4.42 -2.81 -6.91
C LEU A 85 -3.77 -1.63 -6.20
N ALA A 86 -3.56 -1.78 -4.89
CA ALA A 86 -2.67 -0.92 -4.11
C ALA A 86 -1.73 -1.76 -3.22
N PRO A 87 -0.79 -2.54 -3.82
CA PRO A 87 0.16 -3.36 -3.07
C PRO A 87 1.16 -2.50 -2.30
N SER A 88 1.72 -3.06 -1.22
CA SER A 88 2.83 -2.42 -0.52
C SER A 88 4.08 -2.34 -1.41
N LEU A 89 4.92 -1.32 -1.16
CA LEU A 89 6.12 -1.08 -1.95
C LEU A 89 7.11 -2.25 -1.87
N ALA A 90 7.11 -3.00 -0.78
CA ALA A 90 7.89 -4.22 -0.58
C ALA A 90 7.62 -5.34 -1.62
N LYS A 91 6.48 -5.31 -2.32
CA LYS A 91 6.10 -6.37 -3.27
C LYS A 91 6.69 -6.20 -4.66
N PHE A 92 7.25 -5.06 -4.97
CA PHE A 92 7.82 -4.82 -6.29
C PHE A 92 9.21 -5.42 -6.48
N GLY A 93 9.95 -5.67 -5.38
CA GLY A 93 11.21 -6.40 -5.42
C GLY A 93 11.08 -7.80 -6.00
N PRO A 94 10.19 -8.66 -5.51
CA PRO A 94 9.87 -9.96 -6.10
C PRO A 94 9.37 -9.89 -7.55
N LEU A 95 8.65 -8.83 -7.93
CA LEU A 95 8.24 -8.58 -9.32
C LEU A 95 9.42 -8.27 -10.26
N GLY A 96 10.61 -8.02 -9.69
CA GLY A 96 11.84 -7.72 -10.41
C GLY A 96 12.13 -6.21 -10.54
N VAL A 97 11.41 -5.34 -9.82
CA VAL A 97 11.68 -3.90 -9.72
C VAL A 97 12.22 -3.61 -8.32
N LYS A 98 13.46 -4.04 -8.11
CA LYS A 98 14.13 -4.08 -6.79
C LYS A 98 14.35 -2.69 -6.18
N GLU A 99 14.39 -1.66 -7.00
CA GLU A 99 14.59 -0.28 -6.58
C GLU A 99 13.47 0.24 -5.68
N PHE A 100 12.25 -0.33 -5.75
CA PHE A 100 11.18 -0.01 -4.81
C PHE A 100 11.52 -0.36 -3.36
N GLU A 101 12.44 -1.29 -3.13
CA GLU A 101 12.90 -1.64 -1.78
C GLU A 101 13.69 -0.49 -1.11
N VAL A 102 13.97 0.62 -1.80
CA VAL A 102 14.52 1.85 -1.19
C VAL A 102 13.62 2.39 -0.08
N PHE A 103 12.31 2.23 -0.21
CA PHE A 103 11.34 2.64 0.80
C PHE A 103 11.35 1.77 2.06
N ASP A 104 11.92 0.56 1.97
CA ASP A 104 12.05 -0.36 3.10
C ASP A 104 13.35 -0.13 3.90
N LEU A 105 14.25 0.73 3.43
CA LEU A 105 15.51 1.02 4.14
C LEU A 105 15.20 1.62 5.53
N PRO A 106 15.73 1.03 6.62
CA PRO A 106 15.36 1.44 7.96
C PRO A 106 15.82 2.88 8.27
N PHE A 107 14.95 3.65 8.90
CA PHE A 107 15.20 5.03 9.31
C PHE A 107 15.59 6.00 8.19
N ILE A 108 15.32 5.67 6.92
CA ILE A 108 15.66 6.56 5.80
C ILE A 108 14.82 7.85 5.82
N PHE A 109 13.56 7.77 6.24
CA PHE A 109 12.65 8.93 6.33
C PHE A 109 12.47 9.40 7.78
N ASN A 110 12.49 10.72 8.01
CA ASN A 110 12.21 11.31 9.33
C ASN A 110 10.73 11.68 9.51
N GLY A 111 9.94 11.64 8.43
CA GLY A 111 8.52 11.99 8.45
C GLY A 111 7.92 12.00 7.05
N TYR A 112 6.64 12.35 6.99
CA TYR A 112 5.90 12.38 5.73
C TYR A 112 6.43 13.43 4.73
N ASP A 113 7.00 14.53 5.21
CA ASP A 113 7.58 15.58 4.34
C ASP A 113 8.75 15.02 3.51
N ASP A 114 9.65 14.26 4.14
CA ASP A 114 10.75 13.60 3.43
C ASP A 114 10.22 12.59 2.42
N LEU A 115 9.26 11.81 2.83
CA LEU A 115 8.62 10.82 1.98
C LEU A 115 7.98 11.46 0.76
N HIS A 116 7.20 12.54 0.94
CA HIS A 116 6.50 13.21 -0.15
C HIS A 116 7.46 13.88 -1.15
N LYS A 117 8.62 14.39 -0.71
CA LYS A 117 9.68 14.84 -1.64
C LYS A 117 10.09 13.74 -2.61
N VAL A 118 10.23 12.51 -2.12
CA VAL A 118 10.62 11.35 -2.93
C VAL A 118 9.48 10.87 -3.82
N THR A 119 8.29 10.63 -3.25
CA THR A 119 7.16 10.04 -3.96
C THR A 119 6.57 10.95 -5.04
N THR A 120 6.58 12.27 -4.84
CA THR A 120 6.11 13.26 -5.84
C THR A 120 7.24 13.76 -6.75
N GLY A 121 8.49 13.51 -6.37
CA GLY A 121 9.71 13.92 -7.08
C GLY A 121 10.10 13.03 -8.25
N ALA A 122 11.32 13.24 -8.74
CA ALA A 122 11.86 12.49 -9.87
C ALA A 122 12.00 10.99 -9.56
N VAL A 123 12.44 10.63 -8.34
CA VAL A 123 12.61 9.23 -7.93
C VAL A 123 11.29 8.47 -7.99
N GLY A 124 10.21 9.01 -7.41
CA GLY A 124 8.90 8.37 -7.43
C GLY A 124 8.37 8.17 -8.86
N LYS A 125 8.48 9.20 -9.71
CA LYS A 125 8.07 9.11 -11.12
C LYS A 125 8.85 8.04 -11.88
N GLN A 126 10.17 7.96 -11.68
CA GLN A 126 11.02 6.94 -12.31
C GLN A 126 10.66 5.53 -11.84
N LEU A 127 10.38 5.35 -10.54
CA LEU A 127 9.98 4.06 -10.00
C LEU A 127 8.66 3.58 -10.60
N LEU A 128 7.63 4.44 -10.68
CA LEU A 128 6.37 4.08 -11.33
C LEU A 128 6.56 3.74 -12.81
N ALA A 129 7.40 4.47 -13.54
CA ALA A 129 7.70 4.20 -14.96
C ALA A 129 8.37 2.83 -15.16
N LYS A 130 9.19 2.35 -14.21
CA LYS A 130 9.81 1.00 -14.25
C LYS A 130 8.80 -0.15 -14.22
N LEU A 131 7.54 0.11 -13.89
CA LEU A 131 6.47 -0.89 -13.91
C LEU A 131 5.90 -1.14 -15.30
N GLU A 132 6.04 -0.20 -16.24
CA GLU A 132 5.46 -0.31 -17.59
C GLU A 132 5.94 -1.54 -18.38
N PRO A 133 7.24 -1.91 -18.39
CA PRO A 133 7.70 -3.14 -19.03
C PRO A 133 7.12 -4.42 -18.43
N LYS A 134 6.54 -4.34 -17.21
CA LYS A 134 5.86 -5.45 -16.54
C LYS A 134 4.36 -5.53 -16.89
N GLY A 135 3.87 -4.71 -17.82
CA GLY A 135 2.45 -4.62 -18.15
C GLY A 135 1.61 -3.90 -17.08
N ILE A 136 2.24 -3.10 -16.25
CA ILE A 136 1.63 -2.39 -15.12
C ILE A 136 1.85 -0.89 -15.31
N ARG A 137 0.79 -0.09 -15.10
CA ARG A 137 0.89 1.35 -15.00
C ARG A 137 0.75 1.79 -13.55
N GLY A 138 1.74 2.53 -13.05
CA GLY A 138 1.68 3.18 -11.75
C GLY A 138 0.90 4.49 -11.84
N LEU A 139 -0.04 4.70 -10.91
CA LEU A 139 -0.89 5.88 -10.89
C LEU A 139 -0.51 6.84 -9.76
N ALA A 140 -0.23 6.33 -8.57
CA ALA A 140 0.01 7.16 -7.39
C ALA A 140 0.76 6.39 -6.30
N PHE A 141 1.31 7.14 -5.33
CA PHE A 141 1.76 6.60 -4.04
C PHE A 141 0.78 6.99 -2.94
N TRP A 142 0.38 6.01 -2.12
CA TRP A 142 -0.48 6.22 -0.97
C TRP A 142 0.26 5.86 0.32
N ASP A 143 0.14 6.73 1.33
CA ASP A 143 0.72 6.50 2.63
C ASP A 143 -0.11 5.50 3.45
N ASN A 144 0.60 4.73 4.29
CA ASN A 144 0.00 4.16 5.48
C ASN A 144 0.63 4.82 6.71
N GLY A 145 1.91 4.55 6.97
CA GLY A 145 2.58 5.16 8.10
C GLY A 145 3.93 4.55 8.42
N PHE A 146 4.48 5.01 9.56
CA PHE A 146 5.74 4.50 10.07
C PHE A 146 5.50 3.22 10.88
N LYS A 147 6.39 2.24 10.67
CA LYS A 147 6.32 0.93 11.30
C LYS A 147 6.91 0.94 12.69
N SER A 148 6.23 0.26 13.59
CA SER A 148 6.65 -0.01 14.96
C SER A 148 6.65 -1.50 15.23
N PHE A 149 7.47 -1.97 16.18
CA PHE A 149 7.53 -3.38 16.55
C PHE A 149 6.42 -3.74 17.53
N SER A 150 5.72 -4.84 17.28
CA SER A 150 4.90 -5.52 18.29
C SER A 150 5.42 -6.92 18.54
N ALA A 151 5.31 -7.39 19.78
CA ALA A 151 5.74 -8.73 20.18
C ALA A 151 5.07 -9.19 21.48
N ASN A 152 5.24 -10.49 21.80
CA ASN A 152 4.76 -11.06 23.06
C ASN A 152 5.66 -10.76 24.26
N SER A 153 6.83 -10.18 24.05
CA SER A 153 7.76 -9.69 25.08
C SER A 153 8.25 -8.29 24.72
N PRO A 154 8.68 -7.49 25.72
CA PRO A 154 9.16 -6.13 25.47
C PRO A 154 10.31 -6.09 24.47
N ILE A 155 10.31 -5.06 23.60
CA ILE A 155 11.41 -4.73 22.68
C ILE A 155 11.83 -3.29 22.99
N LYS A 156 12.86 -3.09 23.80
CA LYS A 156 13.39 -1.77 24.17
C LYS A 156 14.69 -1.44 23.45
N THR A 157 15.46 -2.47 23.13
CA THR A 157 16.77 -2.37 22.48
C THR A 157 16.84 -3.34 21.30
N PRO A 158 17.79 -3.17 20.36
CA PRO A 158 18.03 -4.15 19.29
C PRO A 158 18.30 -5.57 19.81
N ALA A 159 18.93 -5.70 20.98
CA ALA A 159 19.24 -7.00 21.58
C ALA A 159 17.97 -7.80 21.92
N ASP A 160 16.87 -7.14 22.23
CA ASP A 160 15.59 -7.79 22.55
C ASP A 160 14.94 -8.47 21.34
N LEU A 161 15.40 -8.17 20.13
CA LEU A 161 14.96 -8.81 18.88
C LEU A 161 15.73 -10.11 18.59
N LYS A 162 16.87 -10.34 19.26
CA LYS A 162 17.71 -11.51 18.99
C LYS A 162 16.95 -12.81 19.19
N GLY A 163 16.99 -13.66 18.16
CA GLY A 163 16.32 -14.97 18.16
C GLY A 163 14.81 -14.94 17.98
N LYS A 164 14.16 -13.76 17.96
CA LYS A 164 12.71 -13.69 17.71
C LYS A 164 12.37 -13.96 16.26
N LYS A 165 11.32 -14.72 16.04
CA LYS A 165 10.68 -14.91 14.74
C LYS A 165 9.78 -13.71 14.46
N MET A 166 10.24 -12.81 13.60
CA MET A 166 9.49 -11.60 13.26
C MET A 166 8.87 -11.72 11.88
N ARG A 167 7.57 -11.56 11.80
CA ARG A 167 6.88 -11.51 10.51
C ARG A 167 7.26 -10.24 9.77
N ILE A 168 7.56 -10.38 8.50
CA ILE A 168 7.85 -9.27 7.57
C ILE A 168 7.08 -9.44 6.25
N GLN A 169 7.06 -8.38 5.44
CA GLN A 169 6.63 -8.43 4.05
C GLN A 169 7.72 -9.01 3.14
N SER A 170 7.41 -9.25 1.87
CA SER A 170 8.29 -9.90 0.90
C SER A 170 9.37 -8.96 0.33
N SER A 171 10.26 -8.45 1.16
CA SER A 171 11.37 -7.58 0.78
C SER A 171 12.70 -8.11 1.32
N LYS A 172 13.73 -8.10 0.48
CA LYS A 172 15.06 -8.51 0.91
C LYS A 172 15.73 -7.47 1.82
N VAL A 173 15.34 -6.21 1.71
CA VAL A 173 15.77 -5.17 2.64
C VAL A 173 15.20 -5.45 4.03
N LEU A 174 13.92 -5.81 4.15
CA LEU A 174 13.30 -6.17 5.43
C LEU A 174 13.91 -7.45 6.03
N GLU A 175 14.26 -8.45 5.19
CA GLU A 175 14.99 -9.63 5.66
C GLU A 175 16.34 -9.24 6.27
N GLU A 176 17.13 -8.39 5.58
CA GLU A 176 18.43 -7.96 6.07
C GLU A 176 18.31 -7.06 7.32
N GLN A 177 17.28 -6.20 7.36
CA GLN A 177 16.96 -5.40 8.54
C GLN A 177 16.77 -6.27 9.79
N MET A 178 15.95 -7.32 9.70
CA MET A 178 15.74 -8.23 10.82
C MET A 178 17.00 -9.01 11.20
N ARG A 179 17.76 -9.47 10.21
CA ARG A 179 19.04 -10.17 10.44
C ARG A 179 20.09 -9.27 11.11
N SER A 180 20.09 -7.98 10.80
CA SER A 180 21.05 -7.03 11.38
C SER A 180 20.92 -6.89 12.90
N VAL A 181 19.74 -7.19 13.44
CA VAL A 181 19.46 -7.20 14.89
C VAL A 181 19.35 -8.61 15.47
N GLY A 182 19.77 -9.62 14.70
CA GLY A 182 19.78 -11.03 15.14
C GLY A 182 18.41 -11.68 15.19
N SER A 183 17.39 -11.10 14.60
CA SER A 183 16.06 -11.66 14.48
C SER A 183 15.96 -12.67 13.32
N MET A 184 14.99 -13.56 13.37
CA MET A 184 14.65 -14.52 12.33
C MET A 184 13.46 -14.03 11.51
N PRO A 185 13.68 -13.42 10.31
CA PRO A 185 12.58 -12.93 9.48
C PRO A 185 11.73 -14.07 8.94
N GLN A 186 10.40 -13.90 9.00
CA GLN A 186 9.41 -14.81 8.45
C GLN A 186 8.53 -14.06 7.44
N VAL A 187 8.72 -14.33 6.15
CA VAL A 187 7.87 -13.76 5.11
C VAL A 187 6.52 -14.46 5.14
N MET A 188 5.45 -13.67 5.24
CA MET A 188 4.09 -14.21 5.37
C MET A 188 3.06 -13.22 4.83
N ALA A 189 2.01 -13.73 4.16
CA ALA A 189 0.90 -12.93 3.68
C ALA A 189 0.18 -12.21 4.82
N PHE A 190 -0.35 -10.99 4.55
CA PHE A 190 -0.95 -10.16 5.59
C PHE A 190 -2.17 -10.81 6.25
N SER A 191 -2.97 -11.54 5.48
CA SER A 191 -4.14 -12.29 5.96
C SER A 191 -3.81 -13.41 6.96
N GLU A 192 -2.57 -13.89 6.99
CA GLU A 192 -2.14 -14.97 7.88
C GLU A 192 -1.57 -14.48 9.21
N VAL A 193 -1.24 -13.17 9.30
CA VAL A 193 -0.44 -12.62 10.40
C VAL A 193 -1.14 -12.74 11.75
N TYR A 194 -2.44 -12.40 11.85
CA TYR A 194 -3.17 -12.50 13.11
C TYR A 194 -3.11 -13.91 13.68
N GLN A 195 -3.39 -14.92 12.86
CA GLN A 195 -3.39 -16.33 13.27
C GLN A 195 -1.98 -16.79 13.66
N ALA A 196 -0.95 -16.38 12.92
CA ALA A 196 0.44 -16.73 13.22
C ALA A 196 0.94 -16.11 14.53
N LEU A 197 0.52 -14.89 14.85
CA LEU A 197 0.79 -14.23 16.13
C LEU A 197 0.03 -14.92 17.28
N GLN A 198 -1.24 -15.26 17.06
CA GLN A 198 -2.09 -15.91 18.06
C GLN A 198 -1.56 -17.29 18.45
N THR A 199 -1.10 -18.07 17.49
CA THR A 199 -0.59 -19.43 17.69
C THR A 199 0.91 -19.49 18.03
N GLY A 200 1.62 -18.36 18.00
CA GLY A 200 3.06 -18.31 18.29
C GLY A 200 3.95 -18.86 17.17
N VAL A 201 3.45 -18.98 15.94
CA VAL A 201 4.27 -19.30 14.75
C VAL A 201 5.31 -18.21 14.55
N VAL A 202 4.94 -16.96 14.82
CA VAL A 202 5.84 -15.81 14.92
C VAL A 202 5.69 -15.14 16.29
N ASP A 203 6.78 -14.56 16.79
CA ASP A 203 6.82 -13.87 18.09
C ASP A 203 6.31 -12.43 18.00
N GLY A 204 6.39 -11.84 16.83
CA GLY A 204 6.04 -10.45 16.59
C GLY A 204 5.99 -10.06 15.12
N THR A 205 5.71 -8.79 14.90
CA THR A 205 5.64 -8.18 13.56
C THR A 205 6.02 -6.70 13.62
N GLU A 206 6.19 -6.10 12.45
CA GLU A 206 6.33 -4.66 12.27
C GLU A 206 5.18 -4.13 11.42
N ASN A 207 4.49 -3.11 11.88
CA ASN A 207 3.40 -2.47 11.15
C ASN A 207 3.21 -1.01 11.58
N PRO A 208 2.60 -0.17 10.73
CA PRO A 208 1.94 1.04 11.19
C PRO A 208 0.78 0.69 12.13
N ILE A 209 0.47 1.61 13.03
CA ILE A 209 -0.48 1.34 14.12
C ILE A 209 -1.90 1.15 13.60
N SER A 210 -2.28 1.83 12.51
CA SER A 210 -3.58 1.62 11.87
C SER A 210 -3.79 0.17 11.42
N ASN A 211 -2.76 -0.45 10.83
CA ASN A 211 -2.82 -1.86 10.44
C ASN A 211 -2.86 -2.80 11.65
N LEU A 212 -2.06 -2.52 12.68
CA LEU A 212 -2.04 -3.31 13.91
C LEU A 212 -3.41 -3.30 14.59
N TYR A 213 -4.08 -2.14 14.63
CA TYR A 213 -5.39 -1.99 15.27
C TYR A 213 -6.51 -2.60 14.44
N THR A 214 -6.64 -2.21 13.16
CA THR A 214 -7.76 -2.65 12.29
C THR A 214 -7.74 -4.16 12.01
N GLN A 215 -6.57 -4.78 12.02
CA GLN A 215 -6.41 -6.24 11.93
C GLN A 215 -6.41 -6.94 13.30
N LYS A 216 -6.76 -6.22 14.37
CA LYS A 216 -6.87 -6.73 15.74
C LYS A 216 -5.58 -7.37 16.29
N MET A 217 -4.43 -7.13 15.68
CA MET A 217 -3.15 -7.71 16.11
C MET A 217 -2.81 -7.31 17.56
N HIS A 218 -3.27 -6.13 18.01
CA HIS A 218 -3.13 -5.67 19.39
C HIS A 218 -3.82 -6.59 20.42
N GLU A 219 -4.74 -7.45 19.99
CA GLU A 219 -5.40 -8.42 20.89
C GLU A 219 -4.51 -9.64 21.18
N VAL A 220 -3.54 -9.91 20.30
CA VAL A 220 -2.63 -11.08 20.37
C VAL A 220 -1.16 -10.68 20.51
N GLN A 221 -0.87 -9.38 20.70
CA GLN A 221 0.47 -8.83 20.92
C GLN A 221 0.51 -8.02 22.22
N LYS A 222 1.30 -8.48 23.20
CA LYS A 222 1.33 -7.87 24.55
C LYS A 222 2.09 -6.56 24.61
N HIS A 223 3.01 -6.31 23.71
CA HIS A 223 3.88 -5.14 23.70
C HIS A 223 3.93 -4.49 22.31
N LEU A 224 3.90 -3.17 22.30
CA LEU A 224 4.08 -2.33 21.12
C LEU A 224 5.14 -1.28 21.43
N THR A 225 6.23 -1.26 20.68
CA THR A 225 7.31 -0.28 20.84
C THR A 225 7.30 0.69 19.66
N LEU A 226 7.09 1.98 19.93
CA LEU A 226 6.96 3.03 18.92
C LEU A 226 8.35 3.43 18.37
N THR A 227 8.93 2.55 17.56
CA THR A 227 10.27 2.77 17.02
C THR A 227 10.30 3.66 15.78
N ASP A 228 9.22 3.69 15.00
CA ASP A 228 9.12 4.38 13.70
C ASP A 228 10.36 4.13 12.81
N HIS A 229 10.78 2.86 12.79
CA HIS A 229 12.04 2.44 12.20
C HIS A 229 11.95 2.22 10.69
N GLY A 230 10.77 2.09 10.14
CA GLY A 230 10.53 1.85 8.73
C GLY A 230 9.27 2.55 8.25
N TYR A 231 9.06 2.57 6.96
CA TYR A 231 7.86 3.11 6.32
C TYR A 231 7.05 2.01 5.66
N LEU A 232 5.74 2.14 5.67
CA LEU A 232 4.81 1.37 4.86
C LEU A 232 3.99 2.32 4.00
N GLY A 233 4.09 2.15 2.70
CA GLY A 233 3.26 2.82 1.72
C GLY A 233 2.90 1.87 0.60
N TYR A 234 2.10 2.38 -0.32
CA TYR A 234 1.53 1.62 -1.43
C TYR A 234 1.76 2.34 -2.74
N ALA A 235 1.88 1.60 -3.83
CA ALA A 235 1.68 2.14 -5.15
C ALA A 235 0.31 1.71 -5.65
N VAL A 236 -0.53 2.67 -6.04
CA VAL A 236 -1.77 2.38 -6.77
C VAL A 236 -1.38 2.08 -8.21
N ILE A 237 -1.73 0.89 -8.65
CA ILE A 237 -1.33 0.36 -9.95
C ILE A 237 -2.53 -0.20 -10.70
N VAL A 238 -2.42 -0.22 -12.03
CA VAL A 238 -3.47 -0.73 -12.91
C VAL A 238 -2.86 -1.59 -14.01
N ASN A 239 -3.63 -2.57 -14.51
CA ASN A 239 -3.23 -3.31 -15.70
C ASN A 239 -3.06 -2.34 -16.88
N LYS A 240 -1.85 -2.27 -17.44
CA LYS A 240 -1.50 -1.29 -18.48
C LYS A 240 -2.37 -1.43 -19.74
N LYS A 241 -2.59 -2.65 -20.21
CA LYS A 241 -3.39 -2.90 -21.41
C LYS A 241 -4.84 -2.45 -21.22
N PHE A 242 -5.42 -2.75 -20.06
CA PHE A 242 -6.76 -2.31 -19.70
C PHE A 242 -6.86 -0.78 -19.66
N TRP A 243 -5.91 -0.11 -18.99
CA TRP A 243 -5.91 1.35 -18.86
C TRP A 243 -5.73 2.06 -20.19
N ASP A 244 -4.77 1.62 -21.00
CA ASP A 244 -4.48 2.23 -22.29
C ASP A 244 -5.61 2.00 -23.32
N GLY A 245 -6.40 0.94 -23.16
CA GLY A 245 -7.55 0.62 -23.99
C GLY A 245 -8.80 1.46 -23.70
N MET A 246 -8.83 2.24 -22.62
CA MET A 246 -9.97 3.10 -22.30
C MET A 246 -10.00 4.39 -23.12
N PRO A 247 -11.19 4.97 -23.39
CA PRO A 247 -11.34 6.29 -23.99
C PRO A 247 -10.56 7.36 -23.19
N ALA A 248 -9.95 8.31 -23.91
CA ALA A 248 -9.06 9.30 -23.28
C ALA A 248 -9.78 10.24 -22.31
N ASP A 249 -11.03 10.58 -22.57
CA ASP A 249 -11.88 11.40 -21.71
C ASP A 249 -12.26 10.67 -20.41
N ILE A 250 -12.53 9.37 -20.48
CA ILE A 250 -12.76 8.52 -19.31
C ILE A 250 -11.47 8.43 -18.48
N ARG A 251 -10.32 8.14 -19.11
CA ARG A 251 -9.03 8.09 -18.40
C ARG A 251 -8.74 9.37 -17.66
N LYS A 252 -8.97 10.54 -18.32
CA LYS A 252 -8.74 11.84 -17.68
C LYS A 252 -9.57 11.99 -16.39
N GLN A 253 -10.84 11.61 -16.41
CA GLN A 253 -11.70 11.69 -15.23
C GLN A 253 -11.29 10.70 -14.14
N LEU A 254 -10.79 9.52 -14.51
CA LEU A 254 -10.21 8.56 -13.58
C LEU A 254 -8.91 9.10 -12.95
N ASP A 255 -8.03 9.71 -13.74
CA ASP A 255 -6.81 10.35 -13.24
C ASP A 255 -7.14 11.48 -12.25
N ASP A 256 -8.11 12.35 -12.57
CA ASP A 256 -8.58 13.43 -11.69
C ASP A 256 -9.22 12.88 -10.39
N ALA A 257 -9.93 11.75 -10.45
CA ALA A 257 -10.49 11.07 -9.28
C ALA A 257 -9.38 10.42 -8.42
N MET A 258 -8.39 9.81 -9.07
CA MET A 258 -7.23 9.21 -8.40
C MET A 258 -6.39 10.25 -7.68
N GLU A 259 -6.15 11.40 -8.30
CA GLU A 259 -5.43 12.50 -7.67
C GLU A 259 -6.12 12.98 -6.38
N GLN A 260 -7.45 13.14 -6.39
CA GLN A 260 -8.21 13.54 -5.19
C GLN A 260 -8.18 12.45 -4.12
N SER A 261 -8.32 11.18 -4.51
CA SER A 261 -8.24 10.06 -3.58
C SER A 261 -6.85 9.92 -2.97
N THR A 262 -5.80 10.21 -3.74
CA THR A 262 -4.42 10.23 -3.28
C THR A 262 -4.19 11.32 -2.23
N ARG A 263 -4.63 12.56 -2.51
CA ARG A 263 -4.53 13.65 -1.53
C ARG A 263 -5.24 13.28 -0.24
N TYR A 264 -6.45 12.73 -0.33
CA TYR A 264 -7.22 12.32 0.84
C TYR A 264 -6.54 11.21 1.63
N ALA A 265 -6.12 10.10 0.98
CA ALA A 265 -5.47 8.98 1.65
C ALA A 265 -4.20 9.43 2.38
N ASN A 266 -3.36 10.26 1.74
CA ASN A 266 -2.13 10.76 2.32
C ASN A 266 -2.38 11.77 3.46
N GLN A 267 -3.43 12.61 3.35
CA GLN A 267 -3.80 13.55 4.39
C GLN A 267 -4.28 12.86 5.68
N ILE A 268 -5.04 11.78 5.56
CA ILE A 268 -5.60 11.07 6.72
C ILE A 268 -4.63 10.07 7.35
N ALA A 269 -3.54 9.70 6.67
CA ALA A 269 -2.65 8.62 7.09
C ALA A 269 -2.13 8.82 8.53
N LYS A 270 -1.60 10.00 8.85
CA LYS A 270 -1.11 10.30 10.19
C LYS A 270 -2.25 10.26 11.23
N VAL A 271 -3.36 10.91 10.93
CA VAL A 271 -4.51 11.00 11.84
C VAL A 271 -5.06 9.62 12.18
N GLU A 272 -5.18 8.73 11.21
CA GLU A 272 -5.68 7.36 11.42
C GLU A 272 -4.69 6.52 12.25
N ASN A 273 -3.38 6.71 12.10
CA ASN A 273 -2.39 6.07 12.96
C ASN A 273 -2.45 6.61 14.40
N ASP A 274 -2.60 7.92 14.59
CA ASP A 274 -2.75 8.55 15.91
C ASP A 274 -4.04 8.05 16.61
N ASN A 275 -5.18 8.03 15.91
CA ASN A 275 -6.45 7.51 16.43
C ASN A 275 -6.34 6.03 16.81
N SER A 276 -5.68 5.23 15.96
CA SER A 276 -5.46 3.81 16.22
C SER A 276 -4.57 3.59 17.45
N LEU A 277 -3.55 4.43 17.65
CA LEU A 277 -2.69 4.34 18.83
C LEU A 277 -3.50 4.61 20.11
N GLU A 278 -4.35 5.62 20.12
CA GLU A 278 -5.21 5.88 21.28
C GLU A 278 -6.21 4.74 21.52
N ALA A 279 -6.75 4.15 20.47
CA ALA A 279 -7.62 2.98 20.58
C ALA A 279 -6.87 1.73 21.14
N VAL A 280 -5.63 1.48 20.72
CA VAL A 280 -4.77 0.43 21.27
C VAL A 280 -4.52 0.66 22.76
N LYS A 281 -4.13 1.88 23.16
CA LYS A 281 -3.93 2.23 24.57
C LYS A 281 -5.20 2.01 25.40
N LYS A 282 -6.34 2.49 24.89
CA LYS A 282 -7.65 2.37 25.57
C LYS A 282 -8.11 0.92 25.73
N SER A 283 -7.71 0.04 24.80
CA SER A 283 -8.07 -1.38 24.86
C SER A 283 -7.49 -2.10 26.09
N GLY A 284 -6.37 -1.61 26.63
CA GLY A 284 -5.65 -2.21 27.76
C GLY A 284 -5.01 -3.58 27.47
N LYS A 285 -5.09 -4.05 26.19
CA LYS A 285 -4.59 -5.39 25.80
C LYS A 285 -3.10 -5.41 25.47
N THR A 286 -2.56 -4.23 25.08
CA THR A 286 -1.17 -4.06 24.61
C THR A 286 -0.50 -2.97 25.41
N THR A 287 0.65 -3.24 26.02
CA THR A 287 1.49 -2.24 26.65
C THR A 287 2.23 -1.45 25.59
N VAL A 288 2.00 -0.16 25.52
CA VAL A 288 2.68 0.75 24.58
C VAL A 288 3.93 1.32 25.23
N TYR A 289 5.07 1.19 24.57
CA TYR A 289 6.35 1.73 25.01
C TYR A 289 6.88 2.75 24.00
N VAL A 290 7.29 3.90 24.50
CA VAL A 290 7.96 4.95 23.73
C VAL A 290 9.45 4.87 24.04
N PRO A 291 10.32 4.53 23.06
CA PRO A 291 11.76 4.45 23.28
C PRO A 291 12.34 5.82 23.65
N THR A 292 13.32 5.83 24.53
CA THR A 292 14.14 7.03 24.79
C THR A 292 14.93 7.40 23.51
N LYS A 293 15.53 8.59 23.52
CA LYS A 293 16.39 9.02 22.40
C LYS A 293 17.59 8.08 22.23
N GLU A 294 18.16 7.63 23.32
CA GLU A 294 19.32 6.71 23.37
C GLU A 294 18.93 5.33 22.83
N GLU A 295 17.80 4.80 23.25
CA GLU A 295 17.26 3.52 22.75
C GLU A 295 16.95 3.61 21.25
N ARG A 296 16.31 4.68 20.79
CA ARG A 296 16.04 4.91 19.36
C ARG A 296 17.35 5.04 18.55
N LEU A 297 18.36 5.72 19.09
CA LEU A 297 19.68 5.80 18.48
C LEU A 297 20.35 4.43 18.38
N ALA A 298 20.18 3.56 19.40
CA ALA A 298 20.71 2.19 19.35
C ALA A 298 20.08 1.38 18.19
N PHE A 299 18.77 1.50 17.95
CA PHE A 299 18.13 0.90 16.77
C PHE A 299 18.68 1.47 15.46
N LYS A 300 18.85 2.80 15.35
CA LYS A 300 19.45 3.43 14.16
C LYS A 300 20.85 2.87 13.89
N LYS A 301 21.72 2.84 14.88
CA LYS A 301 23.10 2.33 14.75
C LYS A 301 23.14 0.86 14.34
N ALA A 302 22.18 0.04 14.79
CA ALA A 302 22.11 -1.37 14.43
C ALA A 302 21.59 -1.59 13.01
N MET A 303 20.63 -0.77 12.54
CA MET A 303 19.89 -1.02 11.31
C MET A 303 20.36 -0.20 10.11
N VAL A 304 20.80 1.06 10.28
CA VAL A 304 21.21 1.91 9.14
C VAL A 304 22.35 1.31 8.29
N PRO A 305 23.29 0.52 8.83
CA PRO A 305 24.27 -0.18 8.00
C PRO A 305 23.67 -1.11 6.93
N VAL A 306 22.38 -1.47 7.04
CA VAL A 306 21.64 -2.20 6.01
C VAL A 306 21.58 -1.42 4.70
N HIS A 307 21.56 -0.09 4.72
CA HIS A 307 21.57 0.73 3.51
C HIS A 307 22.76 0.38 2.61
N GLN A 308 23.97 0.33 3.16
CA GLN A 308 25.17 -0.03 2.41
C GLN A 308 25.16 -1.49 1.94
N LYS A 309 24.72 -2.40 2.80
CA LYS A 309 24.62 -3.83 2.45
C LYS A 309 23.66 -4.09 1.27
N MET A 310 22.64 -3.25 1.14
CA MET A 310 21.60 -3.41 0.13
C MET A 310 21.83 -2.55 -1.13
N GLU A 311 22.93 -1.80 -1.24
CA GLU A 311 23.24 -0.97 -2.42
C GLU A 311 23.23 -1.76 -3.73
N SER A 312 23.80 -2.95 -3.77
CA SER A 312 23.85 -3.77 -4.98
C SER A 312 22.46 -4.28 -5.40
N ARG A 313 21.54 -4.40 -4.46
CA ARG A 313 20.18 -4.86 -4.73
C ARG A 313 19.24 -3.72 -5.12
N VAL A 314 19.20 -2.69 -4.31
CA VAL A 314 18.30 -1.53 -4.47
C VAL A 314 18.78 -0.61 -5.59
N GLY A 315 20.08 -0.60 -5.85
CA GLY A 315 20.75 0.33 -6.74
C GLY A 315 21.31 1.53 -5.99
N LYS A 316 22.64 1.66 -6.00
CA LYS A 316 23.35 2.75 -5.33
C LYS A 316 22.84 4.12 -5.77
N GLU A 317 22.59 4.29 -7.08
CA GLU A 317 22.11 5.55 -7.64
C GLU A 317 20.72 5.93 -7.10
N THR A 318 19.82 4.94 -6.94
CA THR A 318 18.48 5.15 -6.36
C THR A 318 18.58 5.59 -4.91
N ILE A 319 19.40 4.90 -4.09
CA ILE A 319 19.61 5.26 -2.69
C ILE A 319 20.20 6.67 -2.57
N GLN A 320 21.22 6.99 -3.35
CA GLN A 320 21.85 8.31 -3.35
C GLN A 320 20.92 9.42 -3.84
N ALA A 321 20.02 9.13 -4.79
CA ALA A 321 19.00 10.08 -5.22
C ALA A 321 18.03 10.41 -4.08
N VAL A 322 17.53 9.38 -3.38
CA VAL A 322 16.69 9.59 -2.19
C VAL A 322 17.43 10.39 -1.12
N TYR A 323 18.69 10.05 -0.82
CA TYR A 323 19.48 10.79 0.18
C TYR A 323 19.61 12.28 -0.17
N ARG A 324 19.85 12.61 -1.45
CA ARG A 324 19.91 14.02 -1.90
C ARG A 324 18.58 14.73 -1.75
N ASP A 325 17.48 14.08 -2.12
CA ASP A 325 16.14 14.69 -2.08
C ASP A 325 15.72 15.06 -0.66
N ILE A 326 16.14 14.27 0.33
CA ILE A 326 15.73 14.45 1.75
C ILE A 326 16.85 14.95 2.65
N GLY A 327 18.08 15.10 2.15
CA GLY A 327 19.23 15.52 2.96
C GLY A 327 19.71 14.46 3.96
N PHE A 328 19.47 13.18 3.69
CA PHE A 328 19.88 12.08 4.57
C PHE A 328 21.40 11.87 4.54
N LYS A 329 22.00 11.72 5.73
CA LYS A 329 23.44 11.47 5.91
C LYS A 329 23.63 10.25 6.80
N PRO A 330 23.97 9.08 6.26
CA PRO A 330 24.12 7.84 7.04
C PRO A 330 25.22 7.94 8.10
N ASP A 331 26.28 8.74 7.85
CA ASP A 331 27.44 8.89 8.74
C ASP A 331 27.21 9.88 9.90
N SER A 332 26.05 10.53 9.96
CA SER A 332 25.72 11.52 11.01
C SER A 332 24.91 10.96 12.18
N LEU A 333 25.04 9.66 12.45
CA LEU A 333 24.31 8.94 13.50
C LEU A 333 25.04 8.92 14.83
#